data_981c9c20902532d98a9248951d8e2748
#
_entry.id   981c9c20902532d98a9248951d8e2748
#
_cell.length_a   1.000
_cell.length_b   1.000
_cell.length_c   1.000
_cell.angle_alpha   90.00
_cell.angle_beta   90.00
_cell.angle_gamma   90.00
#
_symmetry.space_group_name_H-M   'P 1'
#
loop_
_entity.id
_entity.type
_entity.pdbx_description
1 polymer ?
#
loop_
_entity_poly.entity_id
_entity_poly.type
_entity_poly.pdbx_seq_one_letter_code
_entity_poly.pdbx_strand_id
1 'polypeptide(L)'
;MKIVALGDSLTVGETGFSDSDESVSYPKYLETLAKQYLTSLRSGVEVNVLNRGINGDLTSGMLERFSGDVVDEKADYVIILGGANDLGWGFDPAMIAQNLTTMYDAALNKGIVSVACSVPSILGFDELIPPRLQLNRMIHMEAGKRSIAFVDFFTATADARNNRLSEDYSADGLHLNTKGYQQMGKYMFDKWLRALLEHTK
;
A
#
# COMPACT_ATOMS: atom_id res chain seq x y z
N MET A 1 -9.07 -3.89 16.24
CA MET A 1 -8.77 -4.14 14.81
C MET A 1 -7.28 -3.96 14.60
N LYS A 2 -6.59 -5.01 14.13
CA LYS A 2 -5.16 -4.98 13.80
C LYS A 2 -5.00 -5.04 12.29
N ILE A 3 -4.33 -4.05 11.72
CA ILE A 3 -4.03 -3.94 10.29
C ILE A 3 -2.52 -4.05 10.13
N VAL A 4 -2.04 -4.90 9.23
CA VAL A 4 -0.63 -4.95 8.83
C VAL A 4 -0.49 -4.27 7.47
N ALA A 5 0.44 -3.34 7.33
CA ALA A 5 0.85 -2.76 6.06
C ALA A 5 2.15 -3.45 5.62
N LEU A 6 2.04 -4.41 4.72
CA LEU A 6 3.16 -5.16 4.13
C LEU A 6 3.61 -4.49 2.84
N GLY A 7 4.91 -4.23 2.68
CA GLY A 7 5.42 -3.59 1.47
C GLY A 7 6.90 -3.27 1.48
N ASP A 8 7.29 -2.43 0.56
CA ASP A 8 8.67 -1.96 0.35
C ASP A 8 8.93 -0.57 0.99
N SER A 9 9.89 0.19 0.46
CA SER A 9 10.24 1.55 0.93
C SER A 9 9.07 2.53 0.91
N LEU A 10 8.10 2.35 0.00
CA LEU A 10 6.89 3.18 -0.05
C LEU A 10 5.96 2.91 1.14
N THR A 11 6.08 1.76 1.78
CA THR A 11 5.36 1.43 3.02
C THR A 11 6.15 1.86 4.25
N VAL A 12 7.49 1.72 4.24
CA VAL A 12 8.37 2.27 5.29
C VAL A 12 8.09 3.76 5.52
N GLY A 13 7.92 4.53 4.46
CA GLY A 13 7.84 6.00 4.50
C GLY A 13 9.17 6.64 4.10
N GLU A 14 9.96 5.95 3.24
CA GLU A 14 11.24 6.46 2.74
C GLU A 14 11.03 7.75 1.93
N THR A 15 11.78 8.79 2.24
CA THR A 15 11.71 10.09 1.56
C THR A 15 12.90 10.38 0.66
N GLY A 16 13.86 9.47 0.55
CA GLY A 16 15.03 9.58 -0.33
C GLY A 16 16.15 10.50 0.17
N PHE A 17 15.92 11.33 1.18
CA PHE A 17 16.88 12.34 1.64
C PHE A 17 17.27 12.27 3.12
N SER A 18 16.64 11.44 3.90
CA SER A 18 16.90 11.27 5.33
C SER A 18 16.63 9.83 5.75
N ASP A 19 17.06 9.48 6.95
CA ASP A 19 16.70 8.22 7.56
C ASP A 19 15.17 8.05 7.53
N SER A 20 14.71 6.85 7.20
CA SER A 20 13.29 6.53 7.15
C SER A 20 12.63 6.87 8.49
N ASP A 21 11.66 7.77 8.46
CA ASP A 21 10.89 8.17 9.64
C ASP A 21 9.48 7.59 9.50
N GLU A 22 9.17 6.55 10.25
CA GLU A 22 7.84 5.92 10.25
C GLU A 22 6.72 6.93 10.53
N SER A 23 7.02 8.07 11.19
CA SER A 23 6.03 9.11 11.47
C SER A 23 5.46 9.77 10.22
N VAL A 24 6.18 9.71 9.08
CA VAL A 24 5.75 10.26 7.78
C VAL A 24 5.16 9.21 6.84
N SER A 25 5.10 7.94 7.23
CA SER A 25 4.59 6.84 6.40
C SER A 25 3.06 6.88 6.23
N TYR A 26 2.54 6.38 5.08
CA TYR A 26 1.09 6.33 4.88
C TYR A 26 0.35 5.45 5.91
N PRO A 27 0.92 4.32 6.43
CA PRO A 27 0.27 3.55 7.48
C PRO A 27 0.06 4.36 8.76
N LYS A 28 1.03 5.22 9.11
CA LYS A 28 0.92 6.10 10.28
C LYS A 28 -0.15 7.17 10.12
N TYR A 29 -0.24 7.78 8.94
CA TYR A 29 -1.32 8.73 8.64
C TYR A 29 -2.68 8.05 8.65
N LEU A 30 -2.79 6.83 8.08
CA LEU A 30 -4.01 6.04 8.11
C LEU A 30 -4.47 5.77 9.55
N GLU A 31 -3.56 5.33 10.41
CA GLU A 31 -3.83 5.08 11.83
C GLU A 31 -4.32 6.33 12.55
N THR A 32 -3.65 7.45 12.31
CA THR A 32 -3.99 8.75 12.90
C THR A 32 -5.41 9.19 12.52
N LEU A 33 -5.76 9.11 11.24
CA LEU A 33 -7.09 9.46 10.74
C LEU A 33 -8.16 8.52 11.28
N ALA A 34 -7.88 7.22 11.38
CA ALA A 34 -8.79 6.24 11.96
C ALA A 34 -9.08 6.54 13.43
N LYS A 35 -8.05 6.83 14.23
CA LYS A 35 -8.20 7.18 15.65
C LYS A 35 -8.98 8.48 15.85
N GLN A 36 -8.71 9.51 15.03
CA GLN A 36 -9.46 10.77 15.06
C GLN A 36 -10.94 10.55 14.73
N TYR A 37 -11.22 9.77 13.69
CA TYR A 37 -12.58 9.45 13.28
C TYR A 37 -13.36 8.69 14.37
N LEU A 38 -12.77 7.63 14.92
CA LEU A 38 -13.37 6.84 16.00
C LEU A 38 -13.62 7.68 17.27
N THR A 39 -12.70 8.59 17.62
CA THR A 39 -12.88 9.54 18.72
C THR A 39 -14.08 10.45 18.45
N SER A 40 -14.27 10.95 17.22
CA SER A 40 -15.41 11.80 16.86
C SER A 40 -16.75 11.06 16.97
N LEU A 41 -16.74 9.76 16.75
CA LEU A 41 -17.92 8.88 16.90
C LEU A 41 -18.15 8.39 18.33
N ARG A 42 -17.25 8.71 19.28
CA ARG A 42 -17.22 8.14 20.65
C ARG A 42 -17.23 6.61 20.63
N SER A 43 -16.59 6.00 19.64
CA SER A 43 -16.50 4.55 19.51
C SER A 43 -15.47 3.98 20.48
N GLY A 44 -15.76 2.80 21.05
CA GLY A 44 -14.79 2.01 21.83
C GLY A 44 -13.88 1.13 20.97
N VAL A 45 -13.97 1.18 19.64
CA VAL A 45 -13.13 0.41 18.73
C VAL A 45 -11.73 0.98 18.71
N GLU A 46 -10.72 0.12 18.83
CA GLU A 46 -9.32 0.50 18.66
C GLU A 46 -8.80 0.01 17.31
N VAL A 47 -8.02 0.86 16.61
CA VAL A 47 -7.32 0.53 15.38
C VAL A 47 -5.83 0.69 15.60
N ASN A 48 -5.09 -0.35 15.23
CA ASN A 48 -3.63 -0.38 15.25
C ASN A 48 -3.13 -0.78 13.87
N VAL A 49 -2.25 0.03 13.27
CA VAL A 49 -1.65 -0.22 11.95
C VAL A 49 -0.15 -0.49 12.12
N LEU A 50 0.24 -1.74 11.93
CA LEU A 50 1.64 -2.16 12.00
C LEU A 50 2.31 -1.94 10.63
N ASN A 51 3.38 -1.16 10.61
CA ASN A 51 4.21 -0.99 9.42
C ASN A 51 5.19 -2.17 9.31
N ARG A 52 5.08 -2.94 8.23
CA ARG A 52 5.96 -4.05 7.83
C ARG A 52 6.56 -3.77 6.45
N GLY A 53 6.96 -2.53 6.20
CA GLY A 53 7.75 -2.14 5.03
C GLY A 53 9.22 -2.50 5.23
N ILE A 54 9.90 -2.87 4.14
CA ILE A 54 11.36 -3.08 4.09
C ILE A 54 11.91 -2.36 2.86
N ASN A 55 12.90 -1.48 3.05
CA ASN A 55 13.52 -0.74 1.95
C ASN A 55 14.12 -1.70 0.91
N GLY A 56 13.81 -1.46 -0.38
CA GLY A 56 14.34 -2.25 -1.48
C GLY A 56 13.70 -3.63 -1.65
N ASP A 57 12.69 -3.99 -0.84
CA ASP A 57 12.09 -5.32 -0.88
C ASP A 57 11.40 -5.60 -2.23
N LEU A 58 11.51 -6.84 -2.67
CA LEU A 58 10.84 -7.38 -3.85
C LEU A 58 9.58 -8.14 -3.42
N THR A 59 8.65 -8.33 -4.35
CA THR A 59 7.45 -9.13 -4.06
C THR A 59 7.74 -10.57 -3.67
N SER A 60 8.87 -11.14 -4.10
CA SER A 60 9.36 -12.46 -3.65
C SER A 60 9.77 -12.43 -2.17
N GLY A 61 10.49 -11.40 -1.71
CA GLY A 61 10.88 -11.24 -0.31
C GLY A 61 9.67 -11.00 0.58
N MET A 62 8.73 -10.14 0.13
CA MET A 62 7.44 -9.95 0.82
C MET A 62 6.70 -11.29 1.01
N LEU A 63 6.69 -12.15 -0.01
CA LEU A 63 6.05 -13.47 0.04
C LEU A 63 6.75 -14.40 1.03
N GLU A 64 8.07 -14.42 1.06
CA GLU A 64 8.88 -15.25 1.99
C GLU A 64 8.58 -14.90 3.46
N ARG A 65 8.46 -13.59 3.79
CA ARG A 65 8.22 -13.13 5.16
C ARG A 65 6.73 -13.00 5.52
N PHE A 66 5.81 -13.31 4.60
CA PHE A 66 4.38 -13.10 4.79
C PHE A 66 3.82 -13.77 6.05
N SER A 67 4.26 -15.02 6.33
CA SER A 67 3.78 -15.75 7.51
C SER A 67 4.19 -15.03 8.80
N GLY A 68 5.47 -14.68 8.94
CA GLY A 68 5.98 -14.02 10.14
C GLY A 68 5.40 -12.62 10.35
N ASP A 69 5.32 -11.83 9.28
CA ASP A 69 4.92 -10.43 9.38
C ASP A 69 3.40 -10.20 9.40
N VAL A 70 2.61 -11.16 8.92
CA VAL A 70 1.14 -11.00 8.80
C VAL A 70 0.39 -12.05 9.61
N VAL A 71 0.69 -13.34 9.41
CA VAL A 71 -0.08 -14.43 10.05
C VAL A 71 0.23 -14.52 11.55
N ASP A 72 1.52 -14.50 11.91
CA ASP A 72 1.95 -14.61 13.32
C ASP A 72 1.56 -13.36 14.13
N GLU A 73 1.40 -12.21 13.45
CA GLU A 73 0.83 -10.99 14.04
C GLU A 73 -0.66 -11.09 14.33
N LYS A 74 -1.36 -12.13 13.84
CA LYS A 74 -2.81 -12.29 13.98
C LYS A 74 -3.57 -11.06 13.46
N ALA A 75 -3.19 -10.61 12.26
CA ALA A 75 -3.82 -9.48 11.61
C ALA A 75 -5.29 -9.77 11.28
N ASP A 76 -6.16 -8.78 11.46
CA ASP A 76 -7.52 -8.82 10.92
C ASP A 76 -7.51 -8.46 9.42
N TYR A 77 -6.63 -7.52 9.06
CA TYR A 77 -6.47 -7.00 7.68
C TYR A 77 -5.00 -6.90 7.31
N VAL A 78 -4.70 -7.12 6.03
CA VAL A 78 -3.39 -6.85 5.45
C VAL A 78 -3.50 -5.93 4.23
N ILE A 79 -2.81 -4.80 4.27
CA ILE A 79 -2.60 -3.90 3.13
C ILE A 79 -1.33 -4.40 2.43
N ILE A 80 -1.41 -4.70 1.12
CA ILE A 80 -0.28 -5.20 0.35
C ILE A 80 0.05 -4.20 -0.75
N LEU A 81 1.22 -3.56 -0.64
CA LEU A 81 1.78 -2.62 -1.61
C LEU A 81 3.19 -3.06 -1.98
N GLY A 82 3.40 -3.53 -3.19
CA GLY A 82 4.70 -3.97 -3.68
C GLY A 82 4.78 -4.06 -5.19
N GLY A 83 5.99 -4.21 -5.71
CA GLY A 83 6.28 -4.35 -7.13
C GLY A 83 7.02 -3.16 -7.75
N ALA A 84 7.22 -2.06 -7.01
CA ALA A 84 7.97 -0.90 -7.51
C ALA A 84 9.42 -1.28 -7.81
N ASN A 85 10.07 -1.99 -6.90
CA ASN A 85 11.46 -2.46 -7.04
C ASN A 85 11.58 -3.55 -8.10
N ASP A 86 10.64 -4.51 -8.14
CA ASP A 86 10.61 -5.55 -9.17
C ASP A 86 10.61 -4.95 -10.58
N LEU A 87 9.74 -3.94 -10.81
CA LEU A 87 9.69 -3.21 -12.08
C LEU A 87 10.98 -2.44 -12.36
N GLY A 88 11.60 -1.85 -11.33
CA GLY A 88 12.89 -1.18 -11.44
C GLY A 88 14.02 -2.14 -11.86
N TRP A 89 13.96 -3.40 -11.45
CA TRP A 89 14.87 -4.47 -11.88
C TRP A 89 14.49 -5.12 -13.22
N GLY A 90 13.38 -4.68 -13.83
CA GLY A 90 12.93 -5.19 -15.13
C GLY A 90 12.20 -6.54 -15.08
N PHE A 91 11.67 -6.93 -13.92
CA PHE A 91 10.87 -8.16 -13.82
C PHE A 91 9.54 -8.03 -14.55
N ASP A 92 9.05 -9.15 -15.09
CA ASP A 92 7.78 -9.21 -15.80
C ASP A 92 6.61 -8.89 -14.85
N PRO A 93 5.73 -7.94 -15.20
CA PRO A 93 4.53 -7.63 -14.42
C PRO A 93 3.66 -8.85 -14.08
N ALA A 94 3.64 -9.89 -14.93
CA ALA A 94 2.88 -11.10 -14.65
C ALA A 94 3.47 -11.92 -13.50
N MET A 95 4.80 -11.99 -13.39
CA MET A 95 5.48 -12.64 -12.28
C MET A 95 5.26 -11.88 -10.97
N ILE A 96 5.33 -10.56 -11.02
CA ILE A 96 5.05 -9.70 -9.86
C ILE A 96 3.60 -9.89 -9.38
N ALA A 97 2.64 -9.85 -10.31
CA ALA A 97 1.22 -10.07 -10.02
C ALA A 97 0.99 -11.47 -9.41
N GLN A 98 1.73 -12.51 -9.86
CA GLN A 98 1.64 -13.85 -9.30
C GLN A 98 2.06 -13.90 -7.83
N ASN A 99 3.17 -13.23 -7.46
CA ASN A 99 3.61 -13.15 -6.07
C ASN A 99 2.56 -12.45 -5.19
N LEU A 100 2.03 -11.30 -5.65
CA LEU A 100 0.98 -10.56 -4.94
C LEU A 100 -0.28 -11.42 -4.77
N THR A 101 -0.70 -12.11 -5.82
CA THR A 101 -1.85 -13.01 -5.81
C THR A 101 -1.69 -14.14 -4.81
N THR A 102 -0.49 -14.72 -4.74
CA THR A 102 -0.18 -15.78 -3.76
C THR A 102 -0.32 -15.26 -2.32
N MET A 103 0.07 -14.01 -2.05
CA MET A 103 -0.13 -13.38 -0.74
C MET A 103 -1.62 -13.14 -0.43
N TYR A 104 -2.43 -12.71 -1.43
CA TYR A 104 -3.89 -12.58 -1.24
C TYR A 104 -4.54 -13.92 -0.89
N ASP A 105 -4.15 -14.99 -1.57
CA ASP A 105 -4.66 -16.33 -1.32
C ASP A 105 -4.19 -16.88 0.04
N ALA A 106 -2.94 -16.60 0.42
CA ALA A 106 -2.41 -16.96 1.74
C ALA A 106 -3.17 -16.25 2.87
N ALA A 107 -3.48 -14.94 2.72
CA ALA A 107 -4.30 -14.21 3.67
C ALA A 107 -5.70 -14.81 3.79
N LEU A 108 -6.38 -15.04 2.66
CA LEU A 108 -7.71 -15.62 2.62
C LEU A 108 -7.77 -16.97 3.33
N ASN A 109 -6.78 -17.85 3.10
CA ASN A 109 -6.69 -19.16 3.74
C ASN A 109 -6.49 -19.09 5.27
N LYS A 110 -6.08 -17.93 5.78
CA LYS A 110 -5.92 -17.66 7.23
C LYS A 110 -7.04 -16.80 7.82
N GLY A 111 -8.08 -16.50 7.03
CA GLY A 111 -9.17 -15.64 7.47
C GLY A 111 -8.79 -14.15 7.61
N ILE A 112 -7.67 -13.74 7.01
CA ILE A 112 -7.18 -12.35 7.00
C ILE A 112 -7.72 -11.67 5.75
N VAL A 113 -8.31 -10.50 5.88
CA VAL A 113 -8.85 -9.73 4.75
C VAL A 113 -7.75 -8.90 4.10
N SER A 114 -7.49 -9.14 2.82
CA SER A 114 -6.50 -8.36 2.05
C SER A 114 -7.09 -7.07 1.50
N VAL A 115 -6.22 -6.06 1.40
CA VAL A 115 -6.43 -4.81 0.65
C VAL A 115 -5.32 -4.71 -0.38
N ALA A 116 -5.67 -4.81 -1.64
CA ALA A 116 -4.73 -4.67 -2.76
C ALA A 116 -4.49 -3.20 -3.08
N CYS A 117 -3.24 -2.81 -3.31
CA CYS A 117 -2.87 -1.46 -3.68
C CYS A 117 -2.20 -1.41 -5.04
N SER A 118 -2.52 -0.40 -5.86
CA SER A 118 -1.72 -0.10 -7.03
C SER A 118 -0.37 0.51 -6.65
N VAL A 119 0.67 0.21 -7.45
CA VAL A 119 1.99 0.83 -7.32
C VAL A 119 1.88 2.30 -7.75
N PRO A 120 2.32 3.27 -6.94
CA PRO A 120 2.39 4.69 -7.32
C PRO A 120 3.20 4.91 -8.59
N SER A 121 2.95 6.02 -9.28
CA SER A 121 3.71 6.38 -10.48
C SER A 121 5.15 6.79 -10.13
N ILE A 122 5.91 7.19 -11.13
CA ILE A 122 7.32 7.59 -11.03
C ILE A 122 7.54 8.88 -11.80
N LEU A 123 8.53 9.68 -11.42
CA LEU A 123 8.93 10.92 -12.06
C LEU A 123 10.39 10.79 -12.52
N GLY A 124 10.66 11.16 -13.77
CA GLY A 124 12.02 11.13 -14.33
C GLY A 124 12.45 9.78 -14.95
N PHE A 125 11.61 8.74 -14.86
CA PHE A 125 11.85 7.41 -15.45
C PHE A 125 10.60 6.96 -16.20
N ASP A 126 10.21 7.70 -17.24
CA ASP A 126 8.92 7.55 -17.94
C ASP A 126 8.76 6.16 -18.59
N GLU A 127 9.85 5.51 -18.96
CA GLU A 127 9.87 4.14 -19.50
C GLU A 127 9.32 3.11 -18.52
N LEU A 128 9.32 3.40 -17.21
CA LEU A 128 8.75 2.54 -16.19
C LEU A 128 7.25 2.78 -15.94
N ILE A 129 6.63 3.80 -16.55
CA ILE A 129 5.19 4.07 -16.39
C ILE A 129 4.33 2.99 -17.08
N PRO A 130 4.58 2.59 -18.34
CA PRO A 130 3.79 1.55 -18.99
C PRO A 130 3.76 0.21 -18.24
N PRO A 131 4.89 -0.37 -17.76
CA PRO A 131 4.84 -1.59 -16.97
C PRO A 131 4.15 -1.41 -15.61
N ARG A 132 4.21 -0.23 -14.97
CA ARG A 132 3.42 0.07 -13.75
C ARG A 132 1.92 0.02 -14.04
N LEU A 133 1.48 0.66 -15.12
CA LEU A 133 0.08 0.63 -15.54
C LEU A 133 -0.39 -0.80 -15.87
N GLN A 134 0.47 -1.61 -16.49
CA GLN A 134 0.17 -3.02 -16.75
C GLN A 134 0.01 -3.80 -15.46
N LEU A 135 0.96 -3.70 -14.54
CA LEU A 135 0.89 -4.36 -13.23
C LEU A 135 -0.35 -3.91 -12.44
N ASN A 136 -0.62 -2.62 -12.40
CA ASN A 136 -1.78 -2.07 -11.67
C ASN A 136 -3.12 -2.58 -12.20
N ARG A 137 -3.25 -2.75 -13.53
CA ARG A 137 -4.42 -3.41 -14.12
C ARG A 137 -4.55 -4.87 -13.67
N MET A 138 -3.44 -5.61 -13.61
CA MET A 138 -3.45 -7.00 -13.14
C MET A 138 -3.83 -7.08 -11.67
N ILE A 139 -3.27 -6.23 -10.81
CA ILE A 139 -3.63 -6.13 -9.38
C ILE A 139 -5.14 -5.88 -9.23
N HIS A 140 -5.67 -4.89 -9.96
CA HIS A 140 -7.10 -4.56 -9.91
C HIS A 140 -7.99 -5.73 -10.34
N MET A 141 -7.63 -6.42 -11.43
CA MET A 141 -8.35 -7.61 -11.89
C MET A 141 -8.33 -8.75 -10.86
N GLU A 142 -7.16 -9.02 -10.27
CA GLU A 142 -7.01 -10.09 -9.27
C GLU A 142 -7.74 -9.76 -7.96
N ALA A 143 -7.76 -8.48 -7.57
CA ALA A 143 -8.57 -8.01 -6.45
C ALA A 143 -10.07 -8.23 -6.71
N GLY A 144 -10.56 -7.90 -7.90
CA GLY A 144 -11.94 -8.11 -8.29
C GLY A 144 -12.35 -9.58 -8.29
N LYS A 145 -11.50 -10.50 -8.79
CA LYS A 145 -11.76 -11.96 -8.77
C LYS A 145 -11.92 -12.51 -7.34
N ARG A 146 -11.26 -11.90 -6.37
CA ARG A 146 -11.28 -12.31 -4.94
C ARG A 146 -12.24 -11.50 -4.08
N SER A 147 -12.92 -10.52 -4.67
CA SER A 147 -13.80 -9.59 -3.93
C SER A 147 -13.09 -8.89 -2.76
N ILE A 148 -11.79 -8.64 -2.88
CA ILE A 148 -11.00 -7.84 -1.92
C ILE A 148 -10.97 -6.38 -2.34
N ALA A 149 -10.81 -5.48 -1.38
CA ALA A 149 -10.72 -4.05 -1.64
C ALA A 149 -9.49 -3.70 -2.51
N PHE A 150 -9.66 -2.74 -3.41
CA PHE A 150 -8.57 -2.19 -4.21
C PHE A 150 -8.44 -0.69 -3.93
N VAL A 151 -7.23 -0.24 -3.61
CA VAL A 151 -6.90 1.18 -3.36
C VAL A 151 -5.92 1.65 -4.43
N ASP A 152 -6.35 2.61 -5.24
CA ASP A 152 -5.57 3.10 -6.38
C ASP A 152 -4.65 4.25 -5.99
N PHE A 153 -3.48 3.92 -5.42
CA PHE A 153 -2.45 4.89 -5.10
C PHE A 153 -1.82 5.54 -6.33
N PHE A 154 -1.82 4.85 -7.48
CA PHE A 154 -1.35 5.45 -8.73
C PHE A 154 -2.17 6.71 -9.05
N THR A 155 -3.48 6.58 -9.15
CA THR A 155 -4.37 7.72 -9.41
C THR A 155 -4.33 8.76 -8.29
N ALA A 156 -4.14 8.34 -7.04
CA ALA A 156 -4.09 9.26 -5.90
C ALA A 156 -2.86 10.19 -5.91
N THR A 157 -1.77 9.78 -6.58
CA THR A 157 -0.47 10.47 -6.51
C THR A 157 0.06 10.93 -7.87
N ALA A 158 -0.51 10.46 -8.98
CA ALA A 158 -0.08 10.84 -10.32
C ALA A 158 -0.69 12.18 -10.78
N ASP A 159 0.03 12.87 -11.64
CA ASP A 159 -0.53 13.96 -12.45
C ASP A 159 -1.36 13.35 -13.60
N ALA A 160 -2.66 13.61 -13.59
CA ALA A 160 -3.61 13.05 -14.56
C ALA A 160 -3.32 13.45 -16.02
N ARG A 161 -2.51 14.51 -16.25
CA ARG A 161 -2.16 14.98 -17.59
C ARG A 161 -1.13 14.11 -18.29
N ASN A 162 -0.25 13.45 -17.53
CA ASN A 162 0.90 12.73 -18.08
C ASN A 162 1.18 11.37 -17.41
N ASN A 163 0.40 10.97 -16.40
CA ASN A 163 0.58 9.77 -15.60
C ASN A 163 1.91 9.69 -14.81
N ARG A 164 2.67 10.77 -14.71
CA ARG A 164 3.86 10.83 -13.87
C ARG A 164 3.49 11.02 -12.41
N LEU A 165 4.35 10.60 -11.49
CA LEU A 165 4.23 11.01 -10.10
C LEU A 165 4.22 12.55 -10.04
N SER A 166 3.24 13.11 -9.34
CA SER A 166 3.13 14.56 -9.19
C SER A 166 4.37 15.13 -8.52
N GLU A 167 4.94 16.22 -9.07
CA GLU A 167 6.05 16.94 -8.48
C GLU A 167 5.75 17.41 -7.04
N ASP A 168 4.48 17.75 -6.77
CA ASP A 168 4.00 18.11 -5.43
C ASP A 168 4.15 16.99 -4.39
N TYR A 169 4.20 15.74 -4.83
CA TYR A 169 4.26 14.55 -3.99
C TYR A 169 5.60 13.83 -4.05
N SER A 170 6.46 14.19 -5.02
CA SER A 170 7.76 13.55 -5.20
C SER A 170 8.80 14.09 -4.23
N ALA A 171 9.69 13.21 -3.78
CA ALA A 171 10.93 13.55 -3.10
C ALA A 171 12.13 13.46 -4.06
N ASP A 172 12.32 12.29 -4.68
CA ASP A 172 13.47 11.98 -5.55
C ASP A 172 13.06 11.40 -6.92
N GLY A 173 11.76 11.42 -7.21
CA GLY A 173 11.17 10.84 -8.42
C GLY A 173 10.62 9.44 -8.23
N LEU A 174 11.11 8.68 -7.26
CA LEU A 174 10.62 7.34 -6.89
C LEU A 174 9.84 7.36 -5.57
N HIS A 175 10.43 7.93 -4.53
CA HIS A 175 9.83 8.03 -3.20
C HIS A 175 8.95 9.28 -3.08
N LEU A 176 7.99 9.21 -2.19
CA LEU A 176 7.12 10.34 -1.93
C LEU A 176 7.69 11.22 -0.81
N ASN A 177 7.39 12.50 -0.88
CA ASN A 177 7.62 13.41 0.24
C ASN A 177 6.50 13.26 1.29
N THR A 178 6.63 13.95 2.41
CA THR A 178 5.64 13.96 3.50
C THR A 178 4.21 14.20 3.00
N LYS A 179 4.02 15.16 2.09
CA LYS A 179 2.70 15.49 1.52
C LYS A 179 2.13 14.33 0.69
N GLY A 180 2.99 13.61 -0.05
CA GLY A 180 2.59 12.45 -0.83
C GLY A 180 2.15 11.27 0.06
N TYR A 181 2.88 10.99 1.14
CA TYR A 181 2.45 9.95 2.10
C TYR A 181 1.18 10.33 2.86
N GLN A 182 1.00 11.62 3.20
CA GLN A 182 -0.27 12.11 3.75
C GLN A 182 -1.43 11.88 2.79
N GLN A 183 -1.22 12.16 1.49
CA GLN A 183 -2.22 11.92 0.45
C GLN A 183 -2.57 10.43 0.34
N MET A 184 -1.58 9.53 0.35
CA MET A 184 -1.84 8.09 0.34
C MET A 184 -2.65 7.64 1.55
N GLY A 185 -2.25 8.05 2.77
CA GLY A 185 -2.97 7.69 4.01
C GLY A 185 -4.40 8.22 4.01
N LYS A 186 -4.60 9.47 3.59
CA LYS A 186 -5.93 10.07 3.46
C LYS A 186 -6.79 9.36 2.42
N TYR A 187 -6.21 9.08 1.25
CA TYR A 187 -6.94 8.41 0.16
C TYR A 187 -7.39 7.01 0.58
N MET A 188 -6.50 6.22 1.21
CA MET A 188 -6.84 4.91 1.75
C MET A 188 -7.93 4.98 2.83
N PHE A 189 -7.84 5.95 3.73
CA PHE A 189 -8.87 6.18 4.73
C PHE A 189 -10.22 6.44 4.07
N ASP A 190 -10.28 7.39 3.13
CA ASP A 190 -11.52 7.80 2.48
C ASP A 190 -12.13 6.71 1.57
N LYS A 191 -11.29 5.90 0.91
CA LYS A 191 -11.74 4.89 -0.07
C LYS A 191 -12.03 3.52 0.52
N TRP A 192 -11.45 3.23 1.67
CA TRP A 192 -11.58 1.89 2.29
C TRP A 192 -11.95 1.95 3.77
N LEU A 193 -11.06 2.49 4.62
CA LEU A 193 -11.15 2.26 6.05
C LEU A 193 -12.36 2.95 6.71
N ARG A 194 -12.74 4.14 6.24
CA ARG A 194 -13.89 4.87 6.77
C ARG A 194 -15.18 4.04 6.70
N ALA A 195 -15.49 3.49 5.52
CA ALA A 195 -16.69 2.67 5.33
C ALA A 195 -16.67 1.43 6.21
N LEU A 196 -15.50 0.78 6.37
CA LEU A 196 -15.34 -0.36 7.27
C LEU A 196 -15.65 0.03 8.72
N LEU A 197 -15.14 1.17 9.21
CA LEU A 197 -15.36 1.64 10.58
C LEU A 197 -16.82 2.06 10.84
N GLU A 198 -17.56 2.51 9.84
CA GLU A 198 -18.98 2.83 9.95
C GLU A 198 -19.85 1.58 10.21
N HIS A 199 -19.41 0.42 9.75
CA HIS A 199 -20.13 -0.85 9.90
C HIS A 199 -19.67 -1.68 11.11
N THR A 200 -18.67 -1.24 11.86
CA THR A 200 -18.09 -1.95 13.02
C THR A 200 -18.70 -1.48 14.37
N LYS A 201 -19.92 -0.96 14.35
CA LYS A 201 -20.66 -0.49 15.54
C LYS A 201 -21.26 -1.62 16.35
#